data_3e95d58bbd3c59a3ec540d7c62cd6151
#
_entry.id   3e95d58bbd3c59a3ec540d7c62cd6151
#
_cell.length_a   1.000
_cell.length_b   1.000
_cell.length_c   1.000
_cell.angle_alpha   90.00
_cell.angle_beta   90.00
_cell.angle_gamma   90.00
#
_symmetry.space_group_name_H-M   'P 1'
#
loop_
_entity.id
_entity.type
_entity.pdbx_description
1 polymer ?
#
loop_
_entity_poly.entity_id
_entity_poly.type
_entity_poly.pdbx_seq_one_letter_code
_entity_poly.pdbx_strand_id
1 'polypeptide(L)'
;ALPIYLAPYDLIIWILSNFETVDEVFRELRNVELVAVPIDEKTPLPTLHWIVADKNGKSIVIEKTKEGLKFYENPIGVMTNSPTFDWHLTNLNEYMKTTPIQPEPIKWGDKELKPLGVGLGSNGLPGGFSGVDRFVRIAYLKSTFSEAEDLMTGISQFFHMLNNVAMPRGAVISDNLDDITLYTSCMCQQKGIYYYTTYNNNGISAIDM
;
A
#
# COMPACT_ATOMS: atom_id res chain seq x y z
N ALA A 1 19.23 25.56 8.73
CA ALA A 1 19.92 24.30 9.05
C ALA A 1 20.66 23.82 7.78
N LEU A 2 21.75 23.08 7.94
CA LEU A 2 22.39 22.42 6.80
C LEU A 2 21.50 21.26 6.34
N PRO A 3 21.40 20.99 5.04
CA PRO A 3 20.64 19.85 4.53
C PRO A 3 21.21 18.52 5.05
N ILE A 4 20.32 17.58 5.32
CA ILE A 4 20.65 16.20 5.72
C ILE A 4 20.72 15.38 4.44
N TYR A 5 21.89 14.84 4.12
CA TYR A 5 22.09 13.97 2.96
C TYR A 5 21.99 12.52 3.38
N LEU A 6 21.07 11.77 2.77
CA LEU A 6 20.84 10.35 3.06
C LEU A 6 20.87 9.52 1.76
N ALA A 7 21.42 8.33 1.81
CA ALA A 7 21.18 7.35 0.77
C ALA A 7 19.74 6.80 0.88
N PRO A 8 19.10 6.37 -0.21
CA PRO A 8 17.72 5.86 -0.17
C PRO A 8 17.51 4.73 0.82
N TYR A 9 18.48 3.86 1.02
CA TYR A 9 18.43 2.73 1.95
C TYR A 9 18.63 3.12 3.42
N ASP A 10 19.15 4.32 3.70
CA ASP A 10 19.34 4.82 5.09
C ASP A 10 18.08 5.51 5.62
N LEU A 11 17.14 5.91 4.75
CA LEU A 11 15.97 6.70 5.15
C LEU A 11 15.12 6.00 6.21
N ILE A 12 14.92 4.68 6.09
CA ILE A 12 14.10 3.91 7.05
C ILE A 12 14.74 3.96 8.45
N ILE A 13 16.04 3.65 8.53
CA ILE A 13 16.77 3.64 9.80
C ILE A 13 16.81 5.04 10.40
N TRP A 14 17.04 6.06 9.59
CA TRP A 14 17.05 7.46 10.03
C TRP A 14 15.69 7.86 10.62
N ILE A 15 14.58 7.51 9.95
CA ILE A 15 13.23 7.81 10.47
C ILE A 15 12.99 7.09 11.79
N LEU A 16 13.20 5.77 11.85
CA LEU A 16 12.88 4.96 13.01
C LEU A 16 13.76 5.25 14.24
N SER A 17 14.98 5.74 14.02
CA SER A 17 15.89 6.06 15.12
C SER A 17 15.74 7.48 15.69
N ASN A 18 15.04 8.38 15.00
CA ASN A 18 14.98 9.80 15.40
C ASN A 18 13.57 10.31 15.70
N PHE A 19 12.50 9.62 15.28
CA PHE A 19 11.14 10.17 15.37
C PHE A 19 10.16 9.15 15.95
N GLU A 20 9.19 9.67 16.71
CA GLU A 20 8.09 8.88 17.28
C GLU A 20 6.78 9.08 16.52
N THR A 21 6.64 10.19 15.79
CA THR A 21 5.41 10.57 15.11
C THR A 21 5.62 10.96 13.65
N VAL A 22 4.57 10.75 12.85
CA VAL A 22 4.53 11.18 11.44
C VAL A 22 4.69 12.71 11.31
N ASP A 23 4.15 13.49 12.26
CA ASP A 23 4.27 14.95 12.23
C ASP A 23 5.73 15.43 12.40
N GLU A 24 6.53 14.73 13.20
CA GLU A 24 7.96 14.99 13.35
C GLU A 24 8.71 14.70 12.06
N VAL A 25 8.48 13.51 11.49
CA VAL A 25 9.06 13.11 10.20
C VAL A 25 8.72 14.14 9.11
N PHE A 26 7.45 14.53 8.99
CA PHE A 26 6.98 15.46 7.96
C PHE A 26 7.66 16.83 8.05
N ARG A 27 7.94 17.31 9.26
CA ARG A 27 8.67 18.57 9.46
C ARG A 27 10.12 18.48 9.01
N GLU A 28 10.80 17.39 9.39
CA GLU A 28 12.24 17.22 9.15
C GLU A 28 12.58 16.81 7.71
N LEU A 29 11.65 16.16 6.99
CA LEU A 29 11.83 15.78 5.58
C LEU A 29 12.16 16.99 4.68
N ARG A 30 11.77 18.20 5.07
CA ARG A 30 12.09 19.44 4.33
C ARG A 30 13.59 19.74 4.30
N ASN A 31 14.34 19.19 5.26
CA ASN A 31 15.78 19.35 5.40
C ASN A 31 16.55 18.16 4.80
N VAL A 32 15.84 17.15 4.28
CA VAL A 32 16.45 15.90 3.76
C VAL A 32 16.60 15.98 2.24
N GLU A 33 17.77 15.58 1.77
CA GLU A 33 18.05 15.35 0.38
C GLU A 33 18.54 13.91 0.19
N LEU A 34 17.85 13.14 -0.65
CA LEU A 34 18.28 11.79 -1.00
C LEU A 34 19.32 11.85 -2.11
N VAL A 35 20.51 11.39 -1.79
CA VAL A 35 21.66 11.34 -2.71
C VAL A 35 21.75 9.98 -3.40
N ALA A 36 22.15 10.01 -4.67
CA ALA A 36 22.28 8.81 -5.51
C ALA A 36 23.56 8.04 -5.18
N VAL A 37 23.60 7.40 -4.01
CA VAL A 37 24.72 6.55 -3.58
C VAL A 37 24.30 5.08 -3.73
N PRO A 38 24.95 4.28 -4.58
CA PRO A 38 24.68 2.85 -4.68
C PRO A 38 25.20 2.10 -3.44
N ILE A 39 24.59 0.97 -3.11
CA ILE A 39 25.05 0.10 -2.02
C ILE A 39 26.43 -0.49 -2.37
N ASP A 40 26.61 -0.88 -3.62
CA ASP A 40 27.85 -1.37 -4.21
C ASP A 40 27.90 -1.09 -5.72
N GLU A 41 29.01 -1.40 -6.38
CA GLU A 41 29.22 -1.16 -7.81
C GLU A 41 28.30 -1.99 -8.73
N LYS A 42 27.67 -3.06 -8.22
CA LYS A 42 26.87 -4.02 -9.00
C LYS A 42 25.37 -3.80 -8.82
N THR A 43 24.97 -3.17 -7.72
CA THR A 43 23.57 -2.97 -7.39
C THR A 43 23.09 -1.66 -8.00
N PRO A 44 22.07 -1.67 -8.87
CA PRO A 44 21.50 -0.45 -9.42
C PRO A 44 20.91 0.42 -8.31
N LEU A 45 20.86 1.73 -8.54
CA LEU A 45 20.24 2.66 -7.62
C LEU A 45 18.75 2.31 -7.45
N PRO A 46 18.28 2.07 -6.23
CA PRO A 46 16.90 1.70 -6.01
C PRO A 46 15.95 2.89 -6.25
N THR A 47 14.91 2.67 -7.04
CA THR A 47 13.79 3.60 -7.19
C THR A 47 12.75 3.29 -6.13
N LEU A 48 12.97 3.78 -4.91
CA LEU A 48 12.12 3.49 -3.75
C LEU A 48 11.05 4.56 -3.52
N HIS A 49 9.95 4.12 -2.95
CA HIS A 49 8.95 4.96 -2.28
C HIS A 49 8.71 4.38 -0.89
N TRP A 50 8.31 5.22 0.03
CA TRP A 50 8.14 4.83 1.42
C TRP A 50 6.78 5.26 1.92
N ILE A 51 6.15 4.42 2.71
CA ILE A 51 5.01 4.78 3.55
C ILE A 51 5.50 4.79 5.00
N VAL A 52 5.19 5.86 5.70
CA VAL A 52 5.47 5.99 7.15
C VAL A 52 4.14 6.16 7.86
N ALA A 53 3.93 5.37 8.90
CA ALA A 53 2.73 5.44 9.72
C ALA A 53 3.11 5.43 11.19
N ASP A 54 2.31 6.08 12.03
CA ASP A 54 2.49 6.08 13.48
C ASP A 54 1.32 5.42 14.23
N LYS A 55 1.50 5.22 15.53
CA LYS A 55 0.47 4.61 16.41
C LYS A 55 -0.82 5.42 16.54
N ASN A 56 -0.82 6.69 16.09
CA ASN A 56 -2.00 7.57 16.10
C ASN A 56 -2.85 7.40 14.81
N GLY A 57 -2.40 6.55 13.89
CA GLY A 57 -3.10 6.29 12.62
C GLY A 57 -2.79 7.28 11.51
N LYS A 58 -1.90 8.24 11.73
CA LYS A 58 -1.40 9.11 10.65
C LYS A 58 -0.45 8.36 9.74
N SER A 59 -0.47 8.70 8.45
CA SER A 59 0.52 8.20 7.51
C SER A 59 0.87 9.24 6.45
N ILE A 60 2.10 9.13 5.92
CA ILE A 60 2.61 9.89 4.80
C ILE A 60 3.24 8.96 3.77
N VAL A 61 3.28 9.42 2.53
CA VAL A 61 4.04 8.79 1.44
C VAL A 61 5.22 9.69 1.09
N ILE A 62 6.38 9.09 0.88
CA ILE A 62 7.61 9.76 0.48
C ILE A 62 8.05 9.17 -0.86
N GLU A 63 8.32 10.03 -1.84
CA GLU A 63 8.73 9.63 -3.18
C GLU A 63 9.88 10.50 -3.69
N LYS A 64 10.90 9.87 -4.28
CA LYS A 64 11.93 10.59 -5.03
C LYS A 64 11.48 10.72 -6.49
N THR A 65 11.17 11.92 -6.91
CA THR A 65 10.80 12.25 -8.29
C THR A 65 11.93 12.97 -9.03
N LYS A 66 11.76 13.24 -10.32
CA LYS A 66 12.70 14.07 -11.10
C LYS A 66 12.80 15.49 -10.56
N GLU A 67 11.75 15.98 -9.90
CA GLU A 67 11.67 17.34 -9.32
C GLU A 67 12.21 17.41 -7.88
N GLY A 68 12.69 16.28 -7.32
CA GLY A 68 13.21 16.19 -5.96
C GLY A 68 12.41 15.24 -5.08
N LEU A 69 12.62 15.35 -3.78
CA LEU A 69 11.88 14.58 -2.78
C LEU A 69 10.50 15.20 -2.59
N LYS A 70 9.47 14.38 -2.78
CA LYS A 70 8.07 14.74 -2.52
C LYS A 70 7.57 13.93 -1.33
N PHE A 71 6.73 14.54 -0.51
CA PHE A 71 6.07 13.84 0.59
C PHE A 71 4.64 14.37 0.73
N TYR A 72 3.71 13.45 0.94
CA TYR A 72 2.28 13.67 0.90
C TYR A 72 1.63 13.13 2.16
N GLU A 73 0.66 13.85 2.71
CA GLU A 73 -0.29 13.22 3.64
C GLU A 73 -1.03 12.09 2.93
N ASN A 74 -1.20 10.97 3.64
CA ASN A 74 -1.85 9.79 3.06
C ASN A 74 -3.23 9.56 3.68
N PRO A 75 -4.29 10.18 3.15
CA PRO A 75 -5.63 10.13 3.74
C PRO A 75 -6.28 8.75 3.66
N ILE A 76 -5.80 7.89 2.76
CA ILE A 76 -6.36 6.54 2.56
C ILE A 76 -5.47 5.43 3.12
N GLY A 77 -4.22 5.75 3.54
CA GLY A 77 -3.28 4.80 4.13
C GLY A 77 -2.88 3.65 3.20
N VAL A 78 -2.77 3.92 1.90
CA VAL A 78 -2.36 2.95 0.86
C VAL A 78 -1.22 3.55 0.06
N MET A 79 -0.27 2.73 -0.34
CA MET A 79 0.79 3.07 -1.27
C MET A 79 1.11 1.84 -2.14
N THR A 80 1.46 2.09 -3.39
CA THR A 80 2.01 1.09 -4.32
C THR A 80 3.22 1.66 -5.06
N ASN A 81 3.36 1.37 -6.32
CA ASN A 81 4.44 1.82 -7.18
C ASN A 81 3.98 3.00 -8.07
N SER A 82 4.81 3.36 -9.07
CA SER A 82 4.46 4.36 -10.08
C SER A 82 3.07 4.14 -10.71
N PRO A 83 2.37 5.21 -11.09
CA PRO A 83 2.74 6.65 -11.09
C PRO A 83 2.89 7.25 -9.68
N THR A 84 3.04 8.59 -9.59
CA THR A 84 3.17 9.31 -8.32
C THR A 84 1.91 9.19 -7.44
N PHE A 85 2.08 9.37 -6.15
CA PHE A 85 0.98 9.18 -5.18
C PHE A 85 -0.21 10.10 -5.42
N ASP A 86 0.01 11.37 -5.75
CA ASP A 86 -1.04 12.34 -6.09
C ASP A 86 -1.84 11.93 -7.33
N TRP A 87 -1.17 11.32 -8.31
CA TRP A 87 -1.85 10.74 -9.46
C TRP A 87 -2.78 9.60 -9.04
N HIS A 88 -2.31 8.70 -8.17
CA HIS A 88 -3.14 7.61 -7.66
C HIS A 88 -4.39 8.13 -6.95
N LEU A 89 -4.27 9.16 -6.11
CA LEU A 89 -5.41 9.79 -5.45
C LEU A 89 -6.42 10.35 -6.48
N THR A 90 -5.91 11.00 -7.52
CA THR A 90 -6.76 11.54 -8.61
C THR A 90 -7.48 10.41 -9.36
N ASN A 91 -6.79 9.31 -9.65
CA ASN A 91 -7.35 8.16 -10.37
C ASN A 91 -8.49 7.48 -9.60
N LEU A 92 -8.53 7.55 -8.26
CA LEU A 92 -9.63 6.98 -7.48
C LEU A 92 -11.00 7.59 -7.84
N ASN A 93 -11.05 8.80 -8.40
CA ASN A 93 -12.31 9.43 -8.82
C ASN A 93 -13.05 8.63 -9.89
N GLU A 94 -12.36 7.85 -10.71
CA GLU A 94 -12.97 6.97 -11.72
C GLU A 94 -13.76 5.81 -11.09
N TYR A 95 -13.51 5.51 -9.80
CA TYR A 95 -14.08 4.38 -9.07
C TYR A 95 -15.14 4.77 -8.04
N MET A 96 -15.65 6.01 -8.06
CA MET A 96 -16.64 6.53 -7.10
C MET A 96 -17.94 5.73 -7.02
N LYS A 97 -18.28 4.98 -8.07
CA LYS A 97 -19.49 4.15 -8.11
C LYS A 97 -19.30 2.75 -7.55
N THR A 98 -18.05 2.38 -7.25
CA THR A 98 -17.73 1.06 -6.72
C THR A 98 -18.20 0.96 -5.26
N THR A 99 -18.95 -0.07 -4.94
CA THR A 99 -19.61 -0.23 -3.63
C THR A 99 -19.68 -1.72 -3.25
N PRO A 100 -19.67 -2.08 -1.95
CA PRO A 100 -19.96 -3.45 -1.52
C PRO A 100 -21.45 -3.80 -1.60
N ILE A 101 -22.33 -2.81 -1.83
CA ILE A 101 -23.76 -2.99 -1.83
C ILE A 101 -24.23 -3.56 -3.18
N GLN A 102 -25.03 -4.59 -3.12
CA GLN A 102 -25.66 -5.18 -4.30
C GLN A 102 -26.69 -4.19 -4.88
N PRO A 103 -26.65 -3.90 -6.21
CA PRO A 103 -27.64 -3.00 -6.81
C PRO A 103 -29.03 -3.62 -6.86
N GLU A 104 -30.04 -2.77 -6.76
CA GLU A 104 -31.44 -3.13 -6.97
C GLU A 104 -31.74 -3.41 -8.46
N PRO A 105 -32.78 -4.21 -8.77
CA PRO A 105 -33.23 -4.40 -10.15
C PRO A 105 -33.57 -3.07 -10.82
N ILE A 106 -33.22 -2.93 -12.10
CA ILE A 106 -33.50 -1.76 -12.92
C ILE A 106 -34.19 -2.17 -14.22
N LYS A 107 -34.80 -1.22 -14.94
CA LYS A 107 -35.36 -1.46 -16.28
C LYS A 107 -34.59 -0.69 -17.36
N TRP A 108 -34.34 -1.39 -18.47
CA TRP A 108 -33.92 -0.78 -19.74
C TRP A 108 -34.98 -1.08 -20.78
N GLY A 109 -35.76 -0.08 -21.17
CA GLY A 109 -37.00 -0.29 -21.92
C GLY A 109 -37.95 -1.21 -21.17
N ASP A 110 -38.44 -2.27 -21.81
CA ASP A 110 -39.34 -3.26 -21.19
C ASP A 110 -38.58 -4.41 -20.50
N LYS A 111 -37.24 -4.45 -20.60
CA LYS A 111 -36.39 -5.49 -19.99
C LYS A 111 -36.05 -5.16 -18.56
N GLU A 112 -36.50 -6.00 -17.63
CA GLU A 112 -36.02 -5.98 -16.25
C GLU A 112 -34.65 -6.65 -16.17
N LEU A 113 -33.67 -5.92 -15.57
CA LEU A 113 -32.33 -6.38 -15.28
C LEU A 113 -32.21 -6.64 -13.77
N LYS A 114 -31.80 -7.85 -13.43
CA LYS A 114 -31.58 -8.29 -12.03
C LYS A 114 -30.15 -8.74 -11.84
N PRO A 115 -29.57 -8.57 -10.65
CA PRO A 115 -28.28 -9.16 -10.33
C PRO A 115 -28.29 -10.69 -10.56
N LEU A 116 -27.29 -11.20 -11.25
CA LEU A 116 -27.14 -12.65 -11.51
C LEU A 116 -26.50 -13.41 -10.32
N GLY A 117 -25.97 -12.68 -9.35
CA GLY A 117 -25.29 -13.23 -8.18
C GLY A 117 -24.88 -12.10 -7.25
N VAL A 118 -24.01 -12.38 -6.27
CA VAL A 118 -23.49 -11.39 -5.31
C VAL A 118 -22.23 -10.69 -5.87
N GLY A 119 -21.94 -9.48 -5.35
CA GLY A 119 -20.70 -8.74 -5.66
C GLY A 119 -20.78 -7.81 -6.86
N LEU A 120 -21.97 -7.61 -7.48
CA LEU A 120 -22.11 -6.75 -8.65
C LEU A 120 -21.75 -5.27 -8.37
N GLY A 121 -21.91 -4.80 -7.13
CA GLY A 121 -21.53 -3.44 -6.73
C GLY A 121 -20.02 -3.15 -6.86
N SER A 122 -19.19 -4.18 -6.79
CA SER A 122 -17.73 -4.06 -7.01
C SER A 122 -17.30 -4.26 -8.47
N ASN A 123 -18.26 -4.36 -9.40
CA ASN A 123 -17.96 -4.51 -10.81
C ASN A 123 -17.19 -3.29 -11.33
N GLY A 124 -16.10 -3.53 -12.06
CA GLY A 124 -15.18 -2.49 -12.53
C GLY A 124 -13.94 -2.32 -11.67
N LEU A 125 -13.82 -3.00 -10.51
CA LEU A 125 -12.52 -3.07 -9.82
C LEU A 125 -11.47 -3.74 -10.73
N PRO A 126 -10.27 -3.13 -10.88
CA PRO A 126 -9.26 -3.68 -11.75
C PRO A 126 -8.67 -4.98 -11.16
N GLY A 127 -8.49 -6.00 -12.00
CA GLY A 127 -7.95 -7.31 -11.60
C GLY A 127 -6.45 -7.49 -11.86
N GLY A 128 -5.79 -6.54 -12.51
CA GLY A 128 -4.38 -6.63 -12.88
C GLY A 128 -3.40 -6.50 -11.71
N PHE A 129 -2.11 -6.69 -11.98
CA PHE A 129 -1.03 -6.60 -10.99
C PHE A 129 -0.21 -5.32 -11.10
N SER A 130 -0.57 -4.38 -11.97
CA SER A 130 0.10 -3.09 -12.06
C SER A 130 0.01 -2.32 -10.72
N GLY A 131 0.92 -1.36 -10.50
CA GLY A 131 0.85 -0.46 -9.35
C GLY A 131 -0.50 0.24 -9.24
N VAL A 132 -1.08 0.64 -10.38
CA VAL A 132 -2.39 1.31 -10.48
C VAL A 132 -3.52 0.37 -10.04
N ASP A 133 -3.57 -0.84 -10.59
CA ASP A 133 -4.64 -1.80 -10.29
C ASP A 133 -4.62 -2.23 -8.83
N ARG A 134 -3.42 -2.50 -8.29
CA ARG A 134 -3.24 -2.87 -6.88
C ARG A 134 -3.64 -1.73 -5.94
N PHE A 135 -3.30 -0.49 -6.30
CA PHE A 135 -3.67 0.69 -5.52
C PHE A 135 -5.18 0.80 -5.37
N VAL A 136 -5.92 0.77 -6.49
CA VAL A 136 -7.38 0.86 -6.50
C VAL A 136 -8.01 -0.27 -5.69
N ARG A 137 -7.57 -1.53 -5.88
CA ARG A 137 -8.12 -2.65 -5.12
C ARG A 137 -7.93 -2.52 -3.62
N ILE A 138 -6.72 -2.18 -3.16
CA ILE A 138 -6.45 -2.03 -1.72
C ILE A 138 -7.16 -0.80 -1.15
N ALA A 139 -7.22 0.31 -1.88
CA ALA A 139 -7.95 1.49 -1.45
C ALA A 139 -9.44 1.17 -1.25
N TYR A 140 -10.05 0.46 -2.20
CA TYR A 140 -11.43 0.00 -2.08
C TYR A 140 -11.62 -0.94 -0.89
N LEU A 141 -10.84 -2.02 -0.80
CA LEU A 141 -10.96 -3.01 0.27
C LEU A 141 -10.77 -2.37 1.64
N LYS A 142 -9.81 -1.46 1.78
CA LYS A 142 -9.58 -0.75 3.04
C LYS A 142 -10.73 0.20 3.39
N SER A 143 -11.34 0.86 2.39
CA SER A 143 -12.47 1.78 2.62
C SER A 143 -13.78 1.07 2.98
N THR A 144 -13.92 -0.20 2.57
CA THR A 144 -15.11 -1.02 2.83
C THR A 144 -14.90 -2.03 3.96
N PHE A 145 -13.75 -1.97 4.61
CA PHE A 145 -13.36 -2.87 5.68
C PHE A 145 -14.31 -2.72 6.88
N SER A 146 -14.83 -3.84 7.35
CA SER A 146 -15.65 -3.85 8.57
C SER A 146 -14.74 -3.79 9.80
N GLU A 147 -15.13 -3.00 10.79
CA GLU A 147 -14.40 -2.91 12.06
C GLU A 147 -14.27 -4.32 12.68
N ALA A 148 -13.05 -4.66 13.09
CA ALA A 148 -12.76 -5.95 13.69
C ALA A 148 -13.13 -5.95 15.17
N GLU A 149 -13.78 -7.03 15.63
CA GLU A 149 -14.20 -7.17 17.03
C GLU A 149 -12.99 -7.33 18.00
N ASP A 150 -11.89 -7.89 17.51
CA ASP A 150 -10.67 -8.10 18.27
C ASP A 150 -9.42 -8.01 17.38
N LEU A 151 -8.23 -8.01 18.03
CA LEU A 151 -6.95 -7.90 17.34
C LEU A 151 -6.71 -9.04 16.34
N MET A 152 -7.04 -10.29 16.70
CA MET A 152 -6.75 -11.44 15.84
C MET A 152 -7.64 -11.44 14.60
N THR A 153 -8.89 -11.05 14.75
CA THR A 153 -9.81 -10.80 13.63
C THR A 153 -9.27 -9.70 12.72
N GLY A 154 -8.79 -8.58 13.29
CA GLY A 154 -8.19 -7.48 12.53
C GLY A 154 -6.93 -7.91 11.76
N ILE A 155 -6.04 -8.68 12.38
CA ILE A 155 -4.84 -9.24 11.73
C ILE A 155 -5.24 -10.18 10.59
N SER A 156 -6.18 -11.09 10.82
CA SER A 156 -6.69 -11.99 9.77
C SER A 156 -7.25 -11.22 8.57
N GLN A 157 -8.12 -10.23 8.83
CA GLN A 157 -8.71 -9.38 7.78
C GLN A 157 -7.64 -8.61 7.00
N PHE A 158 -6.60 -8.09 7.67
CA PHE A 158 -5.49 -7.40 7.02
C PHE A 158 -4.77 -8.32 6.00
N PHE A 159 -4.46 -9.55 6.37
CA PHE A 159 -3.86 -10.52 5.45
C PHE A 159 -4.81 -10.90 4.32
N HIS A 160 -6.11 -11.09 4.58
CA HIS A 160 -7.11 -11.30 3.52
C HIS A 160 -7.15 -10.16 2.52
N MET A 161 -7.06 -8.91 2.98
CA MET A 161 -7.03 -7.73 2.14
C MET A 161 -5.78 -7.72 1.24
N LEU A 162 -4.58 -7.92 1.80
CA LEU A 162 -3.33 -7.91 1.05
C LEU A 162 -3.18 -9.12 0.10
N ASN A 163 -3.80 -10.25 0.40
CA ASN A 163 -3.81 -11.40 -0.50
C ASN A 163 -4.50 -11.10 -1.86
N ASN A 164 -5.38 -10.07 -1.92
CA ASN A 164 -5.97 -9.65 -3.18
C ASN A 164 -4.98 -8.98 -4.14
N VAL A 165 -3.80 -8.62 -3.68
CA VAL A 165 -2.73 -8.01 -4.50
C VAL A 165 -1.44 -8.81 -4.48
N ALA A 166 -1.44 -9.98 -3.86
CA ALA A 166 -0.33 -10.90 -3.87
C ALA A 166 -0.12 -11.47 -5.30
N MET A 167 1.14 -11.54 -5.71
CA MET A 167 1.55 -12.00 -7.04
C MET A 167 2.01 -13.46 -6.93
N PRO A 168 1.26 -14.43 -7.48
CA PRO A 168 1.72 -15.80 -7.56
C PRO A 168 2.73 -15.96 -8.70
N ARG A 169 3.57 -16.99 -8.61
CA ARG A 169 4.57 -17.32 -9.63
C ARG A 169 3.93 -17.47 -11.01
N GLY A 170 4.52 -16.85 -12.01
CA GLY A 170 4.04 -16.87 -13.40
C GLY A 170 2.96 -15.85 -13.72
N ALA A 171 2.41 -15.12 -12.72
CA ALA A 171 1.40 -14.08 -12.99
C ALA A 171 1.99 -12.78 -13.51
N VAL A 172 3.23 -12.47 -13.14
CA VAL A 172 3.97 -11.28 -13.57
C VAL A 172 5.40 -11.70 -13.90
N ILE A 173 5.89 -11.33 -15.07
CA ILE A 173 7.26 -11.59 -15.51
C ILE A 173 7.91 -10.27 -15.91
N SER A 174 9.05 -9.93 -15.30
CA SER A 174 9.87 -8.78 -15.60
C SER A 174 11.31 -9.22 -15.78
N ASP A 175 11.97 -8.74 -16.83
CA ASP A 175 13.37 -9.11 -17.16
C ASP A 175 13.64 -10.64 -17.19
N ASN A 176 12.66 -11.42 -17.67
CA ASN A 176 12.63 -12.88 -17.71
C ASN A 176 12.66 -13.57 -16.31
N LEU A 177 12.28 -12.86 -15.26
CA LEU A 177 12.16 -13.36 -13.91
C LEU A 177 10.71 -13.24 -13.43
N ASP A 178 10.28 -14.20 -12.60
CA ASP A 178 8.97 -14.11 -11.94
C ASP A 178 8.99 -13.05 -10.85
N ASP A 179 8.13 -12.03 -10.97
CA ASP A 179 7.80 -11.13 -9.87
C ASP A 179 6.78 -11.80 -8.96
N ILE A 180 7.16 -12.09 -7.73
CA ILE A 180 6.31 -12.77 -6.76
C ILE A 180 6.26 -12.02 -5.44
N THR A 181 5.17 -12.16 -4.71
CA THR A 181 5.08 -11.68 -3.33
C THR A 181 5.86 -12.62 -2.41
N LEU A 182 7.09 -12.26 -2.07
CA LEU A 182 7.97 -13.08 -1.24
C LEU A 182 7.43 -13.28 0.18
N TYR A 183 6.88 -12.22 0.76
CA TYR A 183 6.25 -12.22 2.08
C TYR A 183 5.22 -11.09 2.19
N THR A 184 4.30 -11.23 3.12
CA THR A 184 3.37 -10.17 3.55
C THR A 184 3.55 -9.96 5.05
N SER A 185 3.59 -8.71 5.50
CA SER A 185 3.78 -8.39 6.91
C SER A 185 2.78 -7.35 7.41
N CYS A 186 2.52 -7.41 8.72
CA CYS A 186 1.67 -6.49 9.46
C CYS A 186 2.32 -6.15 10.80
N MET A 187 2.48 -4.88 11.09
CA MET A 187 2.98 -4.42 12.40
C MET A 187 1.83 -3.90 13.26
N CYS A 188 1.61 -4.54 14.40
CA CYS A 188 0.74 -4.02 15.44
C CYS A 188 1.55 -3.08 16.35
N GLN A 189 1.56 -1.79 16.02
CA GLN A 189 2.36 -0.78 16.72
C GLN A 189 1.99 -0.64 18.21
N GLN A 190 0.70 -0.83 18.55
CA GLN A 190 0.24 -0.73 19.93
C GLN A 190 0.74 -1.88 20.82
N LYS A 191 1.03 -3.04 20.24
CA LYS A 191 1.48 -4.24 20.97
C LYS A 191 2.95 -4.55 20.75
N GLY A 192 3.63 -3.89 19.80
CA GLY A 192 5.00 -4.21 19.43
C GLY A 192 5.14 -5.60 18.80
N ILE A 193 4.12 -6.08 18.07
CA ILE A 193 4.15 -7.41 17.46
C ILE A 193 4.20 -7.28 15.94
N TYR A 194 5.14 -7.99 15.34
CA TYR A 194 5.29 -8.13 13.90
C TYR A 194 4.72 -9.46 13.43
N TYR A 195 3.70 -9.42 12.58
CA TYR A 195 3.06 -10.60 11.97
C TYR A 195 3.52 -10.73 10.53
N TYR A 196 3.69 -11.97 10.05
CA TYR A 196 4.07 -12.19 8.66
C TYR A 196 3.63 -13.55 8.13
N THR A 197 3.50 -13.63 6.80
CA THR A 197 3.42 -14.86 6.02
C THR A 197 4.53 -14.83 4.97
N THR A 198 4.92 -15.99 4.45
CA THR A 198 5.87 -16.07 3.34
C THR A 198 5.23 -16.79 2.15
N TYR A 199 5.84 -16.68 0.96
CA TYR A 199 5.33 -17.36 -0.24
C TYR A 199 5.13 -18.86 -0.03
N ASN A 200 6.03 -19.51 0.71
CA ASN A 200 5.98 -20.97 0.96
C ASN A 200 5.21 -21.35 2.22
N ASN A 201 4.79 -20.38 3.04
CA ASN A 201 4.03 -20.62 4.26
C ASN A 201 2.99 -19.52 4.47
N ASN A 202 1.73 -19.85 4.21
CA ASN A 202 0.59 -18.95 4.38
C ASN A 202 0.08 -18.87 5.83
N GLY A 203 0.64 -19.66 6.76
CA GLY A 203 0.35 -19.53 8.19
C GLY A 203 0.91 -18.22 8.74
N ILE A 204 0.08 -17.47 9.48
CA ILE A 204 0.51 -16.22 10.10
C ILE A 204 1.44 -16.52 11.26
N SER A 205 2.68 -16.07 11.16
CA SER A 205 3.69 -16.13 12.22
C SER A 205 3.78 -14.78 12.93
N ALA A 206 4.19 -14.78 14.21
CA ALA A 206 4.31 -13.56 15.02
C ALA A 206 5.68 -13.48 15.68
N ILE A 207 6.23 -12.26 15.80
CA ILE A 207 7.46 -11.94 16.52
C ILE A 207 7.15 -10.78 17.44
N ASP A 208 7.47 -10.92 18.70
CA ASP A 208 7.46 -9.84 19.70
C ASP A 208 8.72 -8.99 19.51
N MET A 209 8.59 -7.65 19.36
CA MET A 209 9.67 -6.71 19.03
C MET A 209 10.18 -5.98 20.25
#